data_2bbd8450ca97368625c03bcca3fa8010
#
_entry.id   2bbd8450ca97368625c03bcca3fa8010
#
_cell.length_a   1.000
_cell.length_b   1.000
_cell.length_c   1.000
_cell.angle_alpha   90.00
_cell.angle_beta   90.00
_cell.angle_gamma   90.00
#
_symmetry.space_group_name_H-M   'P 1'
#
loop_
_entity.id
_entity.type
_entity.pdbx_description
1 polymer ?
#
loop_
_entity_poly.entity_id
_entity_poly.type
_entity_poly.pdbx_seq_one_letter_code
_entity_poly.pdbx_strand_id
1 'polypeptide(L)'
;MNTFHLMLNLVKNAIEGTAFPKAEFSEKTLKDLFELSSDYSLANIVGYALINGGVLGSDEYSACFKNTVCAAVFLDAQMQRELGAMSRVFKSSGIEYIPLKGAVLKQYYPESWFRSCSDIDILVHKDDLEKAAEVLENELSYVPVHKGTHDISFFSKSSVHIEFHYELIEKDF
;
A
#
# COMPACT_ATOMS: atom_id res chain seq x y z
N MET A 1 -13.11 24.77 -13.36
CA MET A 1 -11.94 24.35 -12.54
C MET A 1 -11.18 23.30 -13.33
N ASN A 2 -9.86 23.38 -13.44
CA ASN A 2 -9.05 22.39 -14.15
C ASN A 2 -9.06 21.07 -13.36
N THR A 3 -9.09 19.92 -14.04
CA THR A 3 -9.11 18.57 -13.45
C THR A 3 -7.99 18.35 -12.44
N PHE A 4 -6.79 18.88 -12.70
CA PHE A 4 -5.66 18.81 -11.77
C PHE A 4 -5.94 19.53 -10.43
N HIS A 5 -6.49 20.76 -10.48
CA HIS A 5 -6.87 21.48 -9.26
C HIS A 5 -8.02 20.80 -8.51
N LEU A 6 -8.96 20.18 -9.24
CA LEU A 6 -10.02 19.39 -8.63
C LEU A 6 -9.45 18.20 -7.88
N MET A 7 -8.55 17.43 -8.51
CA MET A 7 -7.86 16.32 -7.89
C MET A 7 -7.12 16.72 -6.61
N LEU A 8 -6.33 17.81 -6.65
CA LEU A 8 -5.60 18.30 -5.47
C LEU A 8 -6.54 18.70 -4.33
N ASN A 9 -7.68 19.34 -4.63
CA ASN A 9 -8.66 19.70 -3.61
C ASN A 9 -9.31 18.46 -2.98
N LEU A 10 -9.62 17.44 -3.77
CA LEU A 10 -10.16 16.17 -3.25
C LEU A 10 -9.15 15.45 -2.35
N VAL A 11 -7.90 15.37 -2.78
CA VAL A 11 -6.80 14.80 -1.96
C VAL A 11 -6.63 15.57 -0.66
N LYS A 12 -6.60 16.90 -0.73
CA LYS A 12 -6.52 17.75 0.46
C LYS A 12 -7.67 17.48 1.42
N ASN A 13 -8.91 17.47 0.92
CA ASN A 13 -10.09 17.21 1.76
C ASN A 13 -10.05 15.82 2.41
N ALA A 14 -9.59 14.80 1.69
CA ALA A 14 -9.42 13.46 2.24
C ALA A 14 -8.40 13.43 3.38
N ILE A 15 -7.25 14.10 3.20
CA ILE A 15 -6.19 14.15 4.21
C ILE A 15 -6.60 14.98 5.45
N GLU A 16 -7.29 16.10 5.24
CA GLU A 16 -7.74 16.98 6.33
C GLU A 16 -9.04 16.50 7.00
N GLY A 17 -9.67 15.43 6.49
CA GLY A 17 -10.95 14.93 6.99
C GLY A 17 -12.11 15.91 6.77
N THR A 18 -11.99 16.83 5.80
CA THR A 18 -13.02 17.82 5.47
C THR A 18 -13.95 17.30 4.38
N ALA A 19 -15.26 17.53 4.53
CA ALA A 19 -16.21 17.11 3.50
C ALA A 19 -16.02 17.91 2.22
N PHE A 20 -15.98 17.23 1.07
CA PHE A 20 -16.06 17.91 -0.22
C PHE A 20 -17.48 18.47 -0.40
N PRO A 21 -17.64 19.72 -0.86
CA PRO A 21 -18.97 20.29 -1.14
C PRO A 21 -19.71 19.38 -2.13
N LYS A 22 -21.02 19.16 -1.88
CA LYS A 22 -21.86 18.43 -2.82
C LYS A 22 -21.79 19.10 -4.19
N ALA A 23 -21.30 18.36 -5.17
CA ALA A 23 -21.19 18.78 -6.54
C ALA A 23 -21.66 17.63 -7.43
N GLU A 24 -22.34 17.97 -8.52
CA GLU A 24 -22.64 17.00 -9.56
C GLU A 24 -21.49 17.01 -10.58
N PHE A 25 -20.90 15.87 -10.83
CA PHE A 25 -19.88 15.69 -11.86
C PHE A 25 -20.49 14.97 -13.07
N SER A 26 -20.15 15.46 -14.27
CA SER A 26 -20.45 14.70 -15.49
C SER A 26 -19.59 13.45 -15.54
N GLU A 27 -20.05 12.40 -16.23
CA GLU A 27 -19.28 11.18 -16.46
C GLU A 27 -17.91 11.49 -17.09
N LYS A 28 -17.85 12.47 -18.02
CA LYS A 28 -16.59 12.94 -18.60
C LYS A 28 -15.64 13.49 -17.52
N THR A 29 -16.16 14.27 -16.57
CA THR A 29 -15.33 14.82 -15.48
C THR A 29 -14.80 13.71 -14.60
N LEU A 30 -15.62 12.70 -14.28
CA LEU A 30 -15.20 11.54 -13.49
C LEU A 30 -14.16 10.70 -14.25
N LYS A 31 -14.33 10.53 -15.56
CA LYS A 31 -13.33 9.89 -16.42
C LYS A 31 -11.98 10.59 -16.35
N ASP A 32 -11.96 11.88 -16.72
CA ASP A 32 -10.73 12.67 -16.77
C ASP A 32 -10.03 12.69 -15.39
N LEU A 33 -10.82 12.72 -14.31
CA LEU A 33 -10.32 12.69 -12.94
C LEU A 33 -9.76 11.32 -12.56
N PHE A 34 -10.43 10.22 -12.99
CA PHE A 34 -9.96 8.86 -12.71
C PHE A 34 -8.64 8.57 -13.41
N GLU A 35 -8.55 8.90 -14.70
CA GLU A 35 -7.32 8.73 -15.50
C GLU A 35 -6.17 9.51 -14.85
N LEU A 36 -6.37 10.80 -14.61
CA LEU A 36 -5.35 11.66 -13.99
C LEU A 36 -4.93 11.15 -12.61
N SER A 37 -5.87 10.83 -11.73
CA SER A 37 -5.54 10.36 -10.38
C SER A 37 -4.88 8.98 -10.37
N SER A 38 -5.16 8.14 -11.36
CA SER A 38 -4.49 6.85 -11.55
C SER A 38 -3.03 7.02 -11.96
N ASP A 39 -2.75 7.96 -12.89
CA ASP A 39 -1.37 8.27 -13.32
C ASP A 39 -0.48 8.74 -12.16
N TYR A 40 -1.07 9.41 -11.16
CA TYR A 40 -0.37 9.85 -9.95
C TYR A 40 -0.49 8.88 -8.77
N SER A 41 -1.10 7.70 -8.95
CA SER A 41 -1.35 6.72 -7.88
C SER A 41 -2.16 7.29 -6.70
N LEU A 42 -3.09 8.20 -6.99
CA LEU A 42 -3.96 8.89 -6.03
C LEU A 42 -5.45 8.51 -6.16
N ALA A 43 -5.80 7.60 -7.06
CA ALA A 43 -7.19 7.26 -7.36
C ALA A 43 -7.95 6.70 -6.14
N ASN A 44 -7.28 6.02 -5.22
CA ASN A 44 -7.86 5.57 -3.96
C ASN A 44 -8.25 6.74 -3.05
N ILE A 45 -7.38 7.74 -2.89
CA ILE A 45 -7.62 8.93 -2.04
C ILE A 45 -8.73 9.79 -2.65
N VAL A 46 -8.66 10.03 -3.96
CA VAL A 46 -9.68 10.78 -4.70
C VAL A 46 -11.03 10.06 -4.61
N GLY A 47 -11.05 8.75 -4.84
CA GLY A 47 -12.25 7.93 -4.71
C GLY A 47 -12.88 8.00 -3.32
N TYR A 48 -12.07 7.97 -2.27
CA TYR A 48 -12.54 8.14 -0.90
C TYR A 48 -13.22 9.51 -0.68
N ALA A 49 -12.58 10.59 -1.15
CA ALA A 49 -13.18 11.92 -1.04
C ALA A 49 -14.53 12.03 -1.77
N LEU A 50 -14.63 11.44 -2.97
CA LEU A 50 -15.87 11.40 -3.75
C LEU A 50 -16.96 10.56 -3.09
N ILE A 51 -16.62 9.42 -2.47
CA ILE A 51 -17.55 8.57 -1.70
C ILE A 51 -18.09 9.37 -0.51
N ASN A 52 -17.22 9.97 0.29
CA ASN A 52 -17.62 10.75 1.47
C ASN A 52 -18.43 12.01 1.11
N GLY A 53 -18.19 12.60 -0.05
CA GLY A 53 -18.97 13.69 -0.60
C GLY A 53 -20.34 13.28 -1.14
N GLY A 54 -20.62 11.97 -1.26
CA GLY A 54 -21.86 11.44 -1.83
C GLY A 54 -22.02 11.79 -3.32
N VAL A 55 -20.91 11.90 -4.05
CA VAL A 55 -20.84 12.36 -5.45
C VAL A 55 -20.99 11.21 -6.44
N LEU A 56 -20.57 9.99 -6.08
CA LEU A 56 -20.52 8.86 -6.98
C LEU A 56 -21.89 8.23 -7.20
N GLY A 57 -22.27 8.13 -8.47
CA GLY A 57 -23.50 7.50 -8.95
C GLY A 57 -23.36 6.01 -9.28
N SER A 58 -24.04 5.61 -10.37
CA SER A 58 -24.05 4.25 -10.93
C SER A 58 -23.32 4.14 -12.28
N ASP A 59 -22.67 5.20 -12.72
CA ASP A 59 -21.88 5.23 -13.95
C ASP A 59 -20.58 4.41 -13.83
N GLU A 60 -19.93 4.15 -14.95
CA GLU A 60 -18.72 3.32 -15.05
C GLU A 60 -17.58 3.86 -14.15
N TYR A 61 -17.27 5.16 -14.22
CA TYR A 61 -16.16 5.75 -13.48
C TYR A 61 -16.44 5.84 -11.95
N SER A 62 -17.70 6.03 -11.59
CA SER A 62 -18.12 5.87 -10.19
C SER A 62 -17.85 4.46 -9.68
N ALA A 63 -18.08 3.42 -10.49
CA ALA A 63 -17.72 2.05 -10.13
C ALA A 63 -16.20 1.85 -10.07
N CYS A 64 -15.43 2.42 -11.01
CA CYS A 64 -13.97 2.38 -11.00
C CYS A 64 -13.40 2.95 -9.70
N PHE A 65 -13.82 4.13 -9.26
CA PHE A 65 -13.37 4.73 -8.01
C PHE A 65 -13.73 3.85 -6.79
N LYS A 66 -14.98 3.37 -6.70
CA LYS A 66 -15.40 2.48 -5.59
C LYS A 66 -14.54 1.21 -5.53
N ASN A 67 -14.29 0.59 -6.68
CA ASN A 67 -13.47 -0.62 -6.77
C ASN A 67 -12.02 -0.35 -6.37
N THR A 68 -11.44 0.79 -6.79
CA THR A 68 -10.08 1.19 -6.43
C THR A 68 -9.93 1.40 -4.92
N VAL A 69 -10.91 2.05 -4.27
CA VAL A 69 -10.92 2.21 -2.81
C VAL A 69 -11.02 0.85 -2.12
N CYS A 70 -11.95 -0.01 -2.54
CA CYS A 70 -12.09 -1.36 -1.97
C CYS A 70 -10.81 -2.18 -2.12
N ALA A 71 -10.17 -2.13 -3.30
CA ALA A 71 -8.92 -2.83 -3.55
C ALA A 71 -7.78 -2.32 -2.64
N ALA A 72 -7.66 -1.00 -2.47
CA ALA A 72 -6.64 -0.40 -1.60
C ALA A 72 -6.83 -0.82 -0.12
N VAL A 73 -8.06 -0.77 0.38
CA VAL A 73 -8.40 -1.21 1.75
C VAL A 73 -8.11 -2.70 1.93
N PHE A 74 -8.49 -3.53 0.95
CA PHE A 74 -8.26 -4.97 1.02
C PHE A 74 -6.77 -5.33 1.01
N LEU A 75 -5.99 -4.72 0.11
CA LEU A 75 -4.55 -4.95 0.03
C LEU A 75 -3.85 -4.50 1.33
N ASP A 76 -4.21 -3.34 1.86
CA ASP A 76 -3.65 -2.86 3.12
C ASP A 76 -3.94 -3.81 4.28
N ALA A 77 -5.17 -4.32 4.39
CA ALA A 77 -5.54 -5.29 5.41
C ALA A 77 -4.76 -6.62 5.27
N GLN A 78 -4.51 -7.07 4.02
CA GLN A 78 -3.66 -8.22 3.77
C GLN A 78 -2.22 -7.98 4.25
N MET A 79 -1.63 -6.85 3.86
CA MET A 79 -0.25 -6.50 4.23
C MET A 79 -0.08 -6.38 5.76
N GLN A 80 -1.03 -5.75 6.45
CA GLN A 80 -1.01 -5.67 7.92
C GLN A 80 -1.09 -7.04 8.56
N ARG A 81 -1.91 -7.95 8.03
CA ARG A 81 -2.02 -9.33 8.51
C ARG A 81 -0.70 -10.09 8.33
N GLU A 82 -0.08 -9.99 7.15
CA GLU A 82 1.20 -10.66 6.86
C GLU A 82 2.33 -10.10 7.74
N LEU A 83 2.44 -8.78 7.87
CA LEU A 83 3.41 -8.14 8.78
C LEU A 83 3.21 -8.60 10.23
N GLY A 84 1.96 -8.68 10.68
CA GLY A 84 1.64 -9.18 12.01
C GLY A 84 1.96 -10.66 12.21
N ALA A 85 1.76 -11.51 11.19
CA ALA A 85 2.13 -12.92 11.25
C ALA A 85 3.66 -13.09 11.33
N MET A 86 4.39 -12.40 10.47
CA MET A 86 5.84 -12.39 10.45
C MET A 86 6.43 -11.88 11.77
N SER A 87 5.88 -10.77 12.32
CA SER A 87 6.29 -10.24 13.62
C SER A 87 6.23 -11.30 14.74
N ARG A 88 5.16 -12.10 14.75
CA ARG A 88 4.99 -13.17 15.75
C ARG A 88 6.05 -14.25 15.62
N VAL A 89 6.30 -14.76 14.41
CA VAL A 89 7.25 -15.84 14.20
C VAL A 89 8.69 -15.37 14.40
N PHE A 90 9.04 -14.15 14.01
CA PHE A 90 10.36 -13.58 14.24
C PHE A 90 10.63 -13.39 15.73
N LYS A 91 9.65 -12.86 16.47
CA LYS A 91 9.75 -12.73 17.93
C LYS A 91 9.96 -14.07 18.62
N SER A 92 9.23 -15.12 18.23
CA SER A 92 9.38 -16.47 18.80
C SER A 92 10.73 -17.10 18.47
N SER A 93 11.31 -16.77 17.31
CA SER A 93 12.59 -17.27 16.82
C SER A 93 13.80 -16.42 17.25
N GLY A 94 13.56 -15.31 17.97
CA GLY A 94 14.62 -14.39 18.40
C GLY A 94 15.31 -13.69 17.23
N ILE A 95 14.56 -13.34 16.18
CA ILE A 95 15.04 -12.60 15.00
C ILE A 95 14.66 -11.13 15.19
N GLU A 96 15.66 -10.27 15.17
CA GLU A 96 15.46 -8.82 15.17
C GLU A 96 15.26 -8.30 13.75
N TYR A 97 14.32 -7.37 13.56
CA TYR A 97 14.02 -6.78 12.28
C TYR A 97 13.49 -5.36 12.39
N ILE A 98 13.61 -4.60 11.31
CA ILE A 98 13.06 -3.24 11.19
C ILE A 98 12.21 -3.17 9.93
N PRO A 99 10.89 -2.90 10.05
CA PRO A 99 10.08 -2.57 8.87
C PRO A 99 10.58 -1.26 8.24
N LEU A 100 10.58 -1.22 6.92
CA LEU A 100 11.07 -0.07 6.16
C LEU A 100 9.96 0.60 5.35
N LYS A 101 10.28 1.75 4.75
CA LYS A 101 9.47 2.44 3.71
C LYS A 101 7.96 2.46 3.97
N GLY A 102 7.20 1.78 3.09
CA GLY A 102 5.74 1.76 3.07
C GLY A 102 5.12 1.25 4.36
N ALA A 103 5.65 0.17 4.93
CA ALA A 103 5.14 -0.44 6.15
C ALA A 103 5.18 0.52 7.37
N VAL A 104 6.19 1.41 7.41
CA VAL A 104 6.32 2.42 8.47
C VAL A 104 5.54 3.69 8.15
N LEU A 105 5.65 4.19 6.92
CA LEU A 105 5.09 5.50 6.55
C LEU A 105 3.56 5.52 6.54
N LYS A 106 2.90 4.38 6.33
CA LYS A 106 1.44 4.26 6.36
C LYS A 106 0.80 4.79 7.65
N GLN A 107 1.47 4.64 8.79
CA GLN A 107 0.95 5.10 10.09
C GLN A 107 0.80 6.61 10.23
N TYR A 108 1.41 7.40 9.34
CA TYR A 108 1.33 8.86 9.34
C TYR A 108 0.21 9.40 8.44
N TYR A 109 -0.50 8.53 7.73
CA TYR A 109 -1.67 8.91 6.93
C TYR A 109 -2.93 8.77 7.77
N PRO A 110 -3.99 9.58 7.51
CA PRO A 110 -5.28 9.45 8.20
C PRO A 110 -5.86 8.04 8.12
N GLU A 111 -5.71 7.42 6.96
CA GLU A 111 -6.02 6.02 6.69
C GLU A 111 -4.78 5.36 6.14
N SER A 112 -4.36 4.21 6.68
CA SER A 112 -3.12 3.53 6.27
C SER A 112 -3.10 3.15 4.79
N TRP A 113 -4.25 2.82 4.21
CA TRP A 113 -4.43 2.48 2.81
C TRP A 113 -4.38 3.69 1.85
N PHE A 114 -4.31 4.94 2.35
CA PHE A 114 -4.05 6.11 1.51
C PHE A 114 -2.66 6.01 0.87
N ARG A 115 -1.70 5.45 1.60
CA ARG A 115 -0.39 5.17 1.03
C ARG A 115 -0.41 3.84 0.29
N SER A 116 -0.51 3.89 -1.03
CA SER A 116 -0.34 2.71 -1.87
C SER A 116 1.08 2.15 -1.75
N CYS A 117 1.21 0.87 -1.49
CA CYS A 117 2.43 0.10 -1.64
C CYS A 117 2.07 -1.34 -1.97
N SER A 118 2.95 -2.02 -2.70
CA SER A 118 2.73 -3.39 -3.20
C SER A 118 3.53 -4.44 -2.42
N ASP A 119 4.46 -3.99 -1.58
CA ASP A 119 5.47 -4.80 -0.92
C ASP A 119 5.64 -4.44 0.56
N ILE A 120 6.23 -5.36 1.29
CA ILE A 120 6.67 -5.17 2.68
C ILE A 120 8.19 -5.29 2.69
N ASP A 121 8.86 -4.15 2.81
CA ASP A 121 10.31 -4.11 2.97
C ASP A 121 10.70 -4.27 4.44
N ILE A 122 11.68 -5.11 4.72
CA ILE A 122 12.18 -5.40 6.05
C ILE A 122 13.69 -5.47 6.05
N LEU A 123 14.31 -4.80 7.00
CA LEU A 123 15.73 -4.95 7.28
C LEU A 123 15.92 -6.02 8.37
N VAL A 124 16.77 -6.99 8.11
CA VAL A 124 17.23 -8.01 9.08
C VAL A 124 18.75 -7.99 9.20
N HIS A 125 19.28 -8.48 10.30
CA HIS A 125 20.72 -8.67 10.43
C HIS A 125 21.20 -9.69 9.39
N LYS A 126 22.36 -9.43 8.80
CA LYS A 126 22.94 -10.31 7.78
C LYS A 126 23.12 -11.75 8.28
N ASP A 127 23.53 -11.90 9.54
CA ASP A 127 23.75 -13.21 10.17
C ASP A 127 22.44 -13.97 10.42
N ASP A 128 21.31 -13.26 10.50
CA ASP A 128 19.97 -13.85 10.69
C ASP A 128 19.21 -14.10 9.38
N LEU A 129 19.75 -13.69 8.25
CA LEU A 129 19.04 -13.71 6.96
C LEU A 129 18.57 -15.11 6.55
N GLU A 130 19.45 -16.13 6.65
CA GLU A 130 19.09 -17.52 6.33
C GLU A 130 18.04 -18.06 7.31
N LYS A 131 18.22 -17.83 8.59
CA LYS A 131 17.27 -18.22 9.64
C LYS A 131 15.90 -17.54 9.42
N ALA A 132 15.89 -16.25 9.07
CA ALA A 132 14.66 -15.52 8.78
C ALA A 132 13.93 -16.10 7.56
N ALA A 133 14.65 -16.44 6.50
CA ALA A 133 14.10 -17.10 5.32
C ALA A 133 13.48 -18.46 5.67
N GLU A 134 14.22 -19.32 6.37
CA GLU A 134 13.73 -20.64 6.81
C GLU A 134 12.47 -20.54 7.68
N VAL A 135 12.39 -19.56 8.58
CA VAL A 135 11.21 -19.34 9.42
C VAL A 135 9.99 -18.95 8.58
N LEU A 136 10.16 -18.09 7.56
CA LEU A 136 9.05 -17.73 6.68
C LEU A 136 8.56 -18.91 5.84
N GLU A 137 9.47 -19.71 5.31
CA GLU A 137 9.11 -20.89 4.52
C GLU A 137 8.41 -21.95 5.38
N ASN A 138 8.98 -22.28 6.54
CA ASN A 138 8.50 -23.39 7.38
C ASN A 138 7.26 -23.03 8.18
N GLU A 139 7.21 -21.84 8.80
CA GLU A 139 6.13 -21.45 9.72
C GLU A 139 4.96 -20.77 9.00
N LEU A 140 5.24 -19.99 7.94
CA LEU A 140 4.24 -19.24 7.22
C LEU A 140 3.96 -19.77 5.81
N SER A 141 4.78 -20.74 5.35
CA SER A 141 4.73 -21.33 4.00
C SER A 141 4.85 -20.26 2.91
N TYR A 142 5.72 -19.28 3.11
CA TYR A 142 6.04 -18.31 2.08
C TYR A 142 6.91 -18.93 1.01
N VAL A 143 6.77 -18.46 -0.22
CA VAL A 143 7.48 -19.01 -1.38
C VAL A 143 8.61 -18.06 -1.76
N PRO A 144 9.88 -18.50 -1.72
CA PRO A 144 10.98 -17.67 -2.20
C PRO A 144 10.86 -17.44 -3.70
N VAL A 145 11.15 -16.22 -4.16
CA VAL A 145 11.04 -15.81 -5.56
C VAL A 145 12.38 -15.43 -6.13
N HIS A 146 13.15 -14.66 -5.37
CA HIS A 146 14.44 -14.14 -5.80
C HIS A 146 15.43 -14.12 -4.64
N LYS A 147 16.69 -14.45 -4.95
CA LYS A 147 17.83 -14.24 -4.05
C LYS A 147 18.85 -13.39 -4.78
N GLY A 148 18.80 -12.10 -4.49
CA GLY A 148 19.73 -11.10 -5.03
C GLY A 148 21.02 -11.02 -4.23
N THR A 149 21.86 -10.05 -4.60
CA THR A 149 23.09 -9.73 -3.88
C THR A 149 22.85 -8.93 -2.59
N HIS A 150 21.71 -8.26 -2.49
CA HIS A 150 21.37 -7.33 -1.40
C HIS A 150 20.00 -7.58 -0.77
N ASP A 151 19.19 -8.44 -1.39
CA ASP A 151 17.82 -8.73 -0.99
C ASP A 151 17.44 -10.20 -1.23
N ILE A 152 16.46 -10.66 -0.47
CA ILE A 152 15.75 -11.92 -0.73
C ILE A 152 14.27 -11.58 -0.71
N SER A 153 13.54 -12.03 -1.74
CA SER A 153 12.12 -11.77 -1.81
C SER A 153 11.27 -13.04 -1.76
N PHE A 154 10.06 -12.88 -1.24
CA PHE A 154 9.09 -13.94 -1.04
C PHE A 154 7.70 -13.47 -1.47
N PHE A 155 6.85 -14.45 -1.79
CA PHE A 155 5.40 -14.24 -1.80
C PHE A 155 4.73 -15.00 -0.66
N SER A 156 3.84 -14.33 0.06
CA SER A 156 2.94 -14.97 1.00
C SER A 156 1.86 -15.79 0.26
N LYS A 157 1.10 -16.62 0.99
CA LYS A 157 -0.07 -17.34 0.44
C LYS A 157 -1.16 -16.40 -0.09
N SER A 158 -1.21 -15.17 0.40
CA SER A 158 -2.12 -14.11 -0.08
C SER A 158 -1.51 -13.26 -1.18
N SER A 159 -0.40 -13.68 -1.78
CA SER A 159 0.32 -12.98 -2.84
C SER A 159 0.87 -11.60 -2.43
N VAL A 160 1.10 -11.37 -1.15
CA VAL A 160 1.82 -10.17 -0.70
C VAL A 160 3.32 -10.41 -0.92
N HIS A 161 3.97 -9.45 -1.58
CA HIS A 161 5.40 -9.46 -1.81
C HIS A 161 6.14 -8.95 -0.57
N ILE A 162 7.22 -9.65 -0.18
CA ILE A 162 8.02 -9.31 0.99
C ILE A 162 9.48 -9.31 0.57
N GLU A 163 10.19 -8.24 0.88
CA GLU A 163 11.61 -8.06 0.55
C GLU A 163 12.43 -7.94 1.83
N PHE A 164 13.42 -8.82 1.98
CA PHE A 164 14.41 -8.75 3.03
C PHE A 164 15.65 -8.03 2.54
N HIS A 165 15.95 -6.92 3.18
CA HIS A 165 17.20 -6.20 3.03
C HIS A 165 18.13 -6.53 4.22
N TYR A 166 19.41 -6.66 3.98
CA TYR A 166 20.43 -6.81 5.03
C TYR A 166 21.49 -5.70 4.98
N GLU A 167 21.39 -4.82 3.98
CA GLU A 167 22.16 -3.61 3.84
C GLU A 167 21.24 -2.50 3.31
N LEU A 168 21.33 -1.30 3.88
CA LEU A 168 20.53 -0.13 3.46
C LEU A 168 21.19 0.67 2.34
N ILE A 169 22.49 0.52 2.17
CA ILE A 169 23.29 1.28 1.20
C ILE A 169 24.16 0.27 0.44
N GLU A 170 24.06 0.31 -0.87
CA GLU A 170 24.97 -0.43 -1.74
C GLU A 170 26.39 0.14 -1.59
N LYS A 171 27.39 -0.74 -1.46
CA LYS A 171 28.79 -0.32 -1.24
C LYS A 171 29.47 0.26 -2.48
N ASP A 172 28.78 0.32 -3.62
CA ASP A 172 29.33 0.72 -4.93
C ASP A 172 28.96 2.16 -5.33
N PHE A 173 28.82 3.05 -4.33
CA PHE A 173 28.72 4.49 -4.55
C PHE A 173 29.92 5.22 -3.94
#